data_388bff68d3477a55f2d818971a3d646d
#
_entry.id   388bff68d3477a55f2d818971a3d646d
#
_cell.length_a   1.000
_cell.length_b   1.000
_cell.length_c   1.000
_cell.angle_alpha   90.00
_cell.angle_beta   90.00
_cell.angle_gamma   90.00
#
_symmetry.space_group_name_H-M   'P 1'
#
loop_
_entity.id
_entity.type
_entity.pdbx_description
1 polymer ?
#
loop_
_entity_poly.entity_id
_entity_poly.type
_entity_poly.pdbx_seq_one_letter_code
_entity_poly.pdbx_strand_id
1 'polypeptide(L)'
;MHALVYTGTEKIEYREEKDPIVKPGETLIKVQASGICGSDMHAYHGKDERRIPPLILGHEFSGTSLDGKFKNKQVVVNPLISCENCAYCQNKREHLCPERTMIGMSTPMKRDGGLAELVSVPEKNIYETPNDLSIKEAALAEPAAVALHAVLLAEQNLKKPLSESKILIQGAGAIGLLCGLVLNKEKNSTNIIMSDP
;
A
#
# COMPACT_ATOMS: atom_id res chain seq x y z
N MET A 1 -11.44 14.10 13.46
CA MET A 1 -10.33 13.13 13.56
C MET A 1 -8.99 13.84 13.57
N HIS A 2 -7.95 13.21 14.14
CA HIS A 2 -6.59 13.71 13.98
C HIS A 2 -5.91 13.07 12.78
N ALA A 3 -5.03 13.83 12.13
CA ALA A 3 -4.28 13.39 10.97
C ALA A 3 -2.91 14.06 10.88
N LEU A 4 -1.97 13.38 10.20
CA LEU A 4 -0.71 13.95 9.75
C LEU A 4 -0.93 14.51 8.33
N VAL A 5 -1.02 15.83 8.22
CA VAL A 5 -1.32 16.52 6.97
C VAL A 5 -0.05 17.07 6.37
N TYR A 6 0.29 16.61 5.17
CA TYR A 6 1.34 17.21 4.35
C TYR A 6 0.85 18.57 3.84
N THR A 7 1.49 19.65 4.28
CA THR A 7 1.09 21.02 3.99
C THR A 7 2.05 21.74 3.03
N GLY A 8 3.16 21.12 2.69
CA GLY A 8 4.16 21.63 1.76
C GLY A 8 5.50 20.92 1.93
N THR A 9 6.48 21.26 1.09
CA THR A 9 7.82 20.68 1.15
C THR A 9 8.39 20.78 2.55
N GLU A 10 8.79 19.63 3.10
CA GLU A 10 9.33 19.45 4.46
C GLU A 10 8.39 19.92 5.60
N LYS A 11 7.09 19.93 5.33
CA LYS A 11 6.08 20.35 6.30
C LYS A 11 4.97 19.31 6.42
N ILE A 12 4.86 18.71 7.60
CA ILE A 12 3.74 17.86 8.02
C ILE A 12 3.22 18.40 9.34
N GLU A 13 1.91 18.56 9.44
CA GLU A 13 1.23 19.04 10.63
C GLU A 13 0.37 17.92 11.23
N TYR A 14 0.54 17.62 12.51
CA TYR A 14 -0.44 16.82 13.25
C TYR A 14 -1.53 17.76 13.74
N ARG A 15 -2.74 17.59 13.21
CA ARG A 15 -3.85 18.49 13.53
C ARG A 15 -5.21 17.81 13.41
N GLU A 16 -6.21 18.47 13.92
CA GLU A 16 -7.60 18.07 13.75
C GLU A 16 -8.07 18.39 12.34
N GLU A 17 -8.69 17.41 11.70
CA GLU A 17 -9.32 17.47 10.38
C GLU A 17 -10.77 16.98 10.48
N LYS A 18 -11.60 17.34 9.51
CA LYS A 18 -12.96 16.80 9.40
C LYS A 18 -12.89 15.31 9.13
N ASP A 19 -13.85 14.58 9.68
CA ASP A 19 -14.00 13.17 9.37
C ASP A 19 -14.26 12.96 7.87
N PRO A 20 -13.78 11.85 7.28
CA PRO A 20 -14.01 11.56 5.88
C PRO A 20 -15.48 11.42 5.55
N ILE A 21 -15.91 11.96 4.42
CA ILE A 21 -17.26 11.75 3.89
C ILE A 21 -17.26 10.41 3.17
N VAL A 22 -18.00 9.45 3.71
CA VAL A 22 -18.19 8.13 3.10
C VAL A 22 -19.15 8.23 1.92
N LYS A 23 -18.66 7.89 0.73
CA LYS A 23 -19.47 7.87 -0.50
C LYS A 23 -20.19 6.53 -0.67
N PRO A 24 -21.26 6.46 -1.49
CA PRO A 24 -21.85 5.17 -1.85
C PRO A 24 -20.81 4.18 -2.37
N GLY A 25 -20.78 2.97 -1.82
CA GLY A 25 -19.80 1.92 -2.15
C GLY A 25 -18.44 2.09 -1.46
N GLU A 26 -18.30 3.06 -0.56
CA GLU A 26 -17.13 3.20 0.31
C GLU A 26 -17.45 2.78 1.74
N THR A 27 -16.42 2.48 2.48
CA THR A 27 -16.46 2.02 3.88
C THR A 27 -15.49 2.87 4.70
N LEU A 28 -15.87 3.21 5.91
CA LEU A 28 -15.02 3.93 6.87
C LEU A 28 -14.13 2.94 7.62
N ILE A 29 -12.83 3.17 7.60
CA ILE A 29 -11.84 2.39 8.33
C ILE A 29 -11.28 3.23 9.47
N LYS A 30 -11.31 2.68 10.69
CA LYS A 30 -10.52 3.18 11.81
C LYS A 30 -9.11 2.63 11.70
N VAL A 31 -8.17 3.48 11.33
CA VAL A 31 -6.77 3.10 11.15
C VAL A 31 -6.12 2.84 12.52
N GLN A 32 -5.36 1.78 12.63
CA GLN A 32 -4.68 1.39 13.86
C GLN A 32 -3.17 1.22 13.69
N ALA A 33 -2.72 0.97 12.45
CA ALA A 33 -1.31 0.99 12.08
C ALA A 33 -1.16 1.49 10.65
N SER A 34 -0.16 2.31 10.41
CA SER A 34 0.19 2.82 9.08
C SER A 34 1.70 2.85 8.90
N GLY A 35 2.18 2.32 7.78
CA GLY A 35 3.55 2.45 7.33
C GLY A 35 3.81 3.81 6.69
N ILE A 36 5.10 4.16 6.57
CA ILE A 36 5.59 5.31 5.81
C ILE A 36 6.42 4.77 4.65
N CYS A 37 5.90 4.88 3.45
CA CYS A 37 6.59 4.47 2.24
C CYS A 37 7.69 5.47 1.85
N GLY A 38 8.71 4.99 1.15
CA GLY A 38 9.70 5.88 0.52
C GLY A 38 9.07 6.91 -0.42
N SER A 39 7.93 6.57 -1.03
CA SER A 39 7.17 7.51 -1.86
C SER A 39 6.50 8.64 -1.07
N ASP A 40 6.13 8.41 0.19
CA ASP A 40 5.65 9.48 1.08
C ASP A 40 6.80 10.43 1.46
N MET A 41 8.01 9.87 1.64
CA MET A 41 9.23 10.67 1.85
C MET A 41 9.58 11.50 0.62
N HIS A 42 9.39 10.97 -0.60
CA HIS A 42 9.56 11.74 -1.83
C HIS A 42 8.58 12.92 -1.89
N ALA A 43 7.31 12.71 -1.50
CA ALA A 43 6.33 13.80 -1.39
C ALA A 43 6.77 14.84 -0.36
N TYR A 44 7.16 14.39 0.84
CA TYR A 44 7.65 15.26 1.90
C TYR A 44 8.79 16.19 1.43
N HIS A 45 9.73 15.66 0.66
CA HIS A 45 10.83 16.44 0.07
C HIS A 45 10.45 17.20 -1.20
N GLY A 46 9.17 17.27 -1.57
CA GLY A 46 8.70 18.01 -2.76
C GLY A 46 9.12 17.39 -4.10
N LYS A 47 9.41 16.08 -4.12
CA LYS A 47 9.88 15.34 -5.30
C LYS A 47 8.79 14.49 -5.99
N ASP A 48 7.53 14.62 -5.58
CA ASP A 48 6.40 13.91 -6.20
C ASP A 48 5.27 14.89 -6.54
N GLU A 49 5.18 15.25 -7.81
CA GLU A 49 4.18 16.18 -8.35
C GLU A 49 2.74 15.66 -8.25
N ARG A 50 2.54 14.36 -7.99
CA ARG A 50 1.21 13.76 -7.83
C ARG A 50 0.63 13.95 -6.43
N ARG A 51 1.43 14.40 -5.48
CA ARG A 51 1.05 14.64 -4.09
C ARG A 51 1.06 16.13 -3.79
N ILE A 52 -0.02 16.80 -4.20
CA ILE A 52 -0.19 18.24 -4.04
C ILE A 52 -0.77 18.54 -2.65
N PRO A 53 -0.11 19.37 -1.82
CA PRO A 53 -0.64 19.75 -0.52
C PRO A 53 -1.87 20.69 -0.64
N PRO A 54 -2.77 20.74 0.38
CA PRO A 54 -2.76 19.87 1.56
C PRO A 54 -3.27 18.45 1.26
N LEU A 55 -2.62 17.43 1.83
CA LEU A 55 -2.95 16.03 1.60
C LEU A 55 -2.60 15.20 2.85
N ILE A 56 -3.45 14.28 3.24
CA ILE A 56 -3.09 13.21 4.17
C ILE A 56 -2.40 12.11 3.36
N LEU A 57 -1.15 11.81 3.68
CA LEU A 57 -0.36 10.76 3.04
C LEU A 57 -0.67 9.38 3.64
N GLY A 58 0.05 8.35 3.21
CA GLY A 58 -0.02 6.99 3.72
C GLY A 58 -0.96 6.09 2.91
N HIS A 59 -0.42 4.96 2.48
CA HIS A 59 -1.13 3.97 1.67
C HIS A 59 -0.83 2.54 2.13
N GLU A 60 -0.04 2.37 3.16
CA GLU A 60 0.32 1.11 3.80
C GLU A 60 -0.34 1.06 5.18
N PHE A 61 -1.59 0.64 5.29
CA PHE A 61 -2.28 0.69 6.58
C PHE A 61 -3.22 -0.49 6.81
N SER A 62 -3.49 -0.71 8.07
CA SER A 62 -4.46 -1.68 8.58
C SER A 62 -5.32 -1.03 9.66
N GLY A 63 -6.49 -1.60 9.86
CA GLY A 63 -7.43 -1.05 10.83
C GLY A 63 -8.66 -1.91 11.00
N THR A 64 -9.68 -1.34 11.60
CA THR A 64 -10.99 -1.97 11.77
C THR A 64 -12.01 -1.27 10.88
N SER A 65 -12.75 -2.03 10.08
CA SER A 65 -13.89 -1.52 9.32
C SER A 65 -15.03 -1.16 10.26
N LEU A 66 -15.55 0.07 10.15
CA LEU A 66 -16.61 0.56 11.03
C LEU A 66 -18.01 0.27 10.47
N ASP A 67 -18.12 0.01 9.17
CA ASP A 67 -19.37 -0.25 8.47
C ASP A 67 -19.19 -1.22 7.29
N GLY A 68 -20.19 -1.36 6.42
CA GLY A 68 -20.17 -2.19 5.22
C GLY A 68 -20.04 -3.69 5.49
N LYS A 69 -19.61 -4.42 4.47
CA LYS A 69 -19.46 -5.88 4.47
C LYS A 69 -18.52 -6.40 5.56
N PHE A 70 -17.47 -5.65 5.86
CA PHE A 70 -16.41 -6.02 6.80
C PHE A 70 -16.57 -5.37 8.18
N LYS A 71 -17.77 -4.91 8.54
CA LYS A 71 -18.00 -4.24 9.82
C LYS A 71 -17.44 -5.02 11.00
N ASN A 72 -16.68 -4.32 11.85
CA ASN A 72 -15.99 -4.85 13.03
C ASN A 72 -14.90 -5.89 12.73
N LYS A 73 -14.47 -6.02 11.47
CA LYS A 73 -13.37 -6.90 11.08
C LYS A 73 -12.06 -6.13 10.98
N GLN A 74 -10.97 -6.82 11.30
CA GLN A 74 -9.62 -6.33 11.01
C GLN A 74 -9.37 -6.45 9.52
N VAL A 75 -8.90 -5.36 8.92
CA VAL A 75 -8.77 -5.25 7.47
C VAL A 75 -7.48 -4.57 7.04
N VAL A 76 -7.06 -4.89 5.82
CA VAL A 76 -6.06 -4.18 5.04
C VAL A 76 -6.69 -3.67 3.76
N VAL A 77 -6.02 -2.73 3.11
CA VAL A 77 -6.56 -2.05 1.93
C VAL A 77 -5.57 -2.13 0.77
N ASN A 78 -6.07 -2.51 -0.40
CA ASN A 78 -5.34 -2.23 -1.64
C ASN A 78 -5.51 -0.74 -1.97
N PRO A 79 -4.46 0.08 -1.92
CA PRO A 79 -4.59 1.52 -2.12
C PRO A 79 -4.89 1.91 -3.57
N LEU A 80 -4.68 1.00 -4.52
CA LEU A 80 -4.90 1.27 -5.94
C LEU A 80 -6.39 1.21 -6.30
N ILE A 81 -6.93 2.32 -6.77
CA ILE A 81 -8.32 2.43 -7.23
C ILE A 81 -8.32 2.60 -8.74
N SER A 82 -8.84 1.60 -9.46
CA SER A 82 -8.93 1.57 -10.91
C SER A 82 -10.32 1.94 -11.42
N CYS A 83 -10.43 2.25 -12.72
CA CYS A 83 -11.71 2.60 -13.35
C CYS A 83 -12.60 1.39 -13.65
N GLU A 84 -12.07 0.16 -13.61
CA GLU A 84 -12.73 -1.13 -13.91
C GLU A 84 -13.25 -1.32 -15.36
N ASN A 85 -13.26 -0.27 -16.17
CA ASN A 85 -13.89 -0.28 -17.51
C ASN A 85 -12.90 -0.34 -18.67
N CYS A 86 -11.64 0.10 -18.48
CA CYS A 86 -10.67 0.12 -19.57
C CYS A 86 -10.13 -1.29 -19.88
N ALA A 87 -9.51 -1.45 -21.05
CA ALA A 87 -8.95 -2.71 -21.50
C ALA A 87 -7.94 -3.32 -20.49
N TYR A 88 -7.19 -2.49 -19.78
CA TYR A 88 -6.28 -2.98 -18.76
C TYR A 88 -7.02 -3.60 -17.58
N CYS A 89 -8.06 -2.93 -17.06
CA CYS A 89 -8.87 -3.46 -15.96
C CYS A 89 -9.58 -4.75 -16.35
N GLN A 90 -10.17 -4.81 -17.52
CA GLN A 90 -10.85 -6.02 -18.04
C GLN A 90 -9.88 -7.21 -18.19
N ASN A 91 -8.59 -6.94 -18.42
CA ASN A 91 -7.54 -7.95 -18.53
C ASN A 91 -6.77 -8.17 -17.20
N LYS A 92 -7.33 -7.78 -16.05
CA LYS A 92 -6.71 -7.92 -14.69
C LYS A 92 -5.33 -7.27 -14.58
N ARG A 93 -5.17 -6.13 -15.23
CA ARG A 93 -3.95 -5.31 -15.22
C ARG A 93 -4.27 -3.90 -14.72
N GLU A 94 -5.00 -3.81 -13.62
CA GLU A 94 -5.51 -2.58 -13.00
C GLU A 94 -4.37 -1.58 -12.70
N HIS A 95 -3.18 -2.07 -12.39
CA HIS A 95 -1.98 -1.26 -12.19
C HIS A 95 -1.55 -0.45 -13.42
N LEU A 96 -2.03 -0.81 -14.61
CA LEU A 96 -1.81 -0.08 -15.87
C LEU A 96 -3.01 0.79 -16.26
N CYS A 97 -4.05 0.87 -15.45
CA CYS A 97 -5.22 1.70 -15.73
C CYS A 97 -4.80 3.18 -15.87
N PRO A 98 -5.12 3.86 -17.00
CA PRO A 98 -4.75 5.25 -17.20
C PRO A 98 -5.48 6.22 -16.23
N GLU A 99 -6.66 5.81 -15.76
CA GLU A 99 -7.50 6.59 -14.83
C GLU A 99 -7.32 6.15 -13.36
N ARG A 100 -6.29 5.34 -13.09
CA ARG A 100 -6.06 4.90 -11.71
C ARG A 100 -5.74 6.07 -10.80
N THR A 101 -6.32 6.05 -9.63
CA THR A 101 -5.90 6.88 -8.51
C THR A 101 -5.41 5.99 -7.37
N MET A 102 -4.88 6.59 -6.33
CA MET A 102 -4.34 5.87 -5.19
C MET A 102 -4.68 6.62 -3.90
N ILE A 103 -4.94 5.91 -2.84
CA ILE A 103 -5.11 6.44 -1.50
C ILE A 103 -3.78 7.12 -1.09
N GLY A 104 -3.84 8.31 -0.50
CA GLY A 104 -2.65 9.12 -0.20
C GLY A 104 -2.08 9.88 -1.41
N MET A 105 -2.88 10.09 -2.47
CA MET A 105 -2.50 10.87 -3.66
C MET A 105 -3.50 11.98 -3.99
N SER A 106 -3.01 13.03 -4.68
CA SER A 106 -3.83 14.17 -5.13
C SER A 106 -4.32 14.03 -6.57
N THR A 107 -3.55 13.37 -7.43
CA THR A 107 -3.84 13.27 -8.86
C THR A 107 -3.96 11.80 -9.31
N PRO A 108 -4.82 11.48 -10.30
CA PRO A 108 -5.75 12.36 -11.01
C PRO A 108 -6.94 12.82 -10.17
N MET A 109 -7.20 12.19 -9.03
CA MET A 109 -8.26 12.56 -8.10
C MET A 109 -7.75 12.46 -6.67
N LYS A 110 -7.97 13.52 -5.88
CA LYS A 110 -7.54 13.56 -4.48
C LYS A 110 -8.21 12.46 -3.68
N ARG A 111 -7.37 11.68 -2.99
CA ARG A 111 -7.73 10.67 -2.00
C ARG A 111 -6.81 10.82 -0.80
N ASP A 112 -7.36 11.23 0.32
CA ASP A 112 -6.62 11.27 1.58
C ASP A 112 -6.26 9.85 2.05
N GLY A 113 -5.11 9.73 2.69
CA GLY A 113 -4.48 8.47 3.04
C GLY A 113 -4.65 8.04 4.49
N GLY A 114 -3.92 6.98 4.85
CA GLY A 114 -4.02 6.30 6.14
C GLY A 114 -3.15 6.89 7.26
N LEU A 115 -2.46 8.02 7.05
CA LEU A 115 -1.80 8.74 8.16
C LEU A 115 -2.81 9.60 8.93
N ALA A 116 -3.96 9.03 9.27
CA ALA A 116 -5.08 9.61 9.99
C ALA A 116 -5.78 8.55 10.85
N GLU A 117 -6.63 8.98 11.77
CA GLU A 117 -7.45 8.06 12.58
C GLU A 117 -8.52 7.35 11.78
N LEU A 118 -9.05 8.03 10.73
CA LEU A 118 -10.13 7.52 9.88
C LEU A 118 -9.78 7.73 8.40
N VAL A 119 -10.16 6.77 7.56
CA VAL A 119 -10.06 6.88 6.10
C VAL A 119 -11.26 6.23 5.43
N SER A 120 -11.81 6.86 4.39
CA SER A 120 -12.87 6.29 3.56
C SER A 120 -12.26 5.64 2.33
N VAL A 121 -12.59 4.35 2.09
CA VAL A 121 -12.05 3.55 1.00
C VAL A 121 -13.15 2.79 0.26
N PRO A 122 -13.04 2.53 -1.05
CA PRO A 122 -13.98 1.67 -1.75
C PRO A 122 -14.01 0.27 -1.12
N GLU A 123 -15.19 -0.26 -0.85
CA GLU A 123 -15.36 -1.57 -0.18
C GLU A 123 -14.68 -2.72 -0.93
N LYS A 124 -14.62 -2.65 -2.25
CA LYS A 124 -13.92 -3.61 -3.11
C LYS A 124 -12.41 -3.69 -2.88
N ASN A 125 -11.83 -2.62 -2.33
CA ASN A 125 -10.39 -2.53 -2.05
C ASN A 125 -10.01 -3.08 -0.66
N ILE A 126 -10.99 -3.56 0.11
CA ILE A 126 -10.83 -4.03 1.48
C ILE A 126 -10.69 -5.54 1.51
N TYR A 127 -9.75 -6.03 2.31
CA TYR A 127 -9.50 -7.44 2.55
C TYR A 127 -9.48 -7.70 4.05
N GLU A 128 -10.27 -8.69 4.49
CA GLU A 128 -10.22 -9.18 5.88
C GLU A 128 -8.89 -9.89 6.13
N THR A 129 -8.27 -9.62 7.26
CA THR A 129 -7.01 -10.28 7.64
C THR A 129 -7.26 -11.59 8.36
N PRO A 130 -6.32 -12.56 8.34
CA PRO A 130 -6.35 -13.70 9.23
C PRO A 130 -6.43 -13.28 10.71
N ASN A 131 -7.12 -14.06 11.54
CA ASN A 131 -7.34 -13.73 12.95
C ASN A 131 -6.06 -13.77 13.81
N ASP A 132 -5.04 -14.51 13.37
CA ASP A 132 -3.75 -14.68 14.04
C ASP A 132 -2.72 -13.61 13.61
N LEU A 133 -3.04 -12.78 12.64
CA LEU A 133 -2.17 -11.70 12.19
C LEU A 133 -2.40 -10.44 13.04
N SER A 134 -1.34 -9.91 13.66
CA SER A 134 -1.46 -8.67 14.40
C SER A 134 -1.75 -7.47 13.48
N ILE A 135 -2.40 -6.45 14.04
CA ILE A 135 -2.74 -5.24 13.27
C ILE A 135 -1.49 -4.53 12.70
N LYS A 136 -0.37 -4.58 13.42
CA LYS A 136 0.89 -3.98 12.97
C LYS A 136 1.51 -4.75 11.81
N GLU A 137 1.48 -6.08 11.88
CA GLU A 137 1.96 -6.94 10.77
C GLU A 137 1.06 -6.80 9.55
N ALA A 138 -0.25 -6.68 9.77
CA ALA A 138 -1.21 -6.47 8.69
C ALA A 138 -0.94 -5.20 7.87
N ALA A 139 -0.40 -4.14 8.47
CA ALA A 139 -0.01 -2.94 7.75
C ALA A 139 1.11 -3.16 6.71
N LEU A 140 1.87 -4.26 6.83
CA LEU A 140 2.87 -4.67 5.84
C LEU A 140 2.29 -5.36 4.61
N ALA A 141 0.98 -5.59 4.54
CA ALA A 141 0.36 -6.31 3.42
C ALA A 141 0.59 -5.62 2.07
N GLU A 142 0.53 -4.29 2.03
CA GLU A 142 0.78 -3.54 0.79
C GLU A 142 2.24 -3.69 0.33
N PRO A 143 3.27 -3.34 1.12
CA PRO A 143 4.66 -3.52 0.67
C PRO A 143 5.03 -4.99 0.45
N ALA A 144 4.40 -5.95 1.14
CA ALA A 144 4.56 -7.37 0.88
C ALA A 144 4.00 -7.76 -0.50
N ALA A 145 2.86 -7.20 -0.89
CA ALA A 145 2.30 -7.41 -2.22
C ALA A 145 3.20 -6.84 -3.33
N VAL A 146 3.84 -5.70 -3.10
CA VAL A 146 4.84 -5.13 -4.01
C VAL A 146 6.04 -6.07 -4.17
N ALA A 147 6.57 -6.58 -3.06
CA ALA A 147 7.69 -7.52 -3.05
C ALA A 147 7.33 -8.83 -3.75
N LEU A 148 6.15 -9.40 -3.45
CA LEU A 148 5.65 -10.61 -4.10
C LEU A 148 5.52 -10.41 -5.62
N HIS A 149 4.95 -9.30 -6.05
CA HIS A 149 4.82 -8.99 -7.47
C HIS A 149 6.18 -8.91 -8.18
N ALA A 150 7.17 -8.28 -7.56
CA ALA A 150 8.52 -8.20 -8.10
C ALA A 150 9.16 -9.60 -8.25
N VAL A 151 9.01 -10.47 -7.25
CA VAL A 151 9.52 -11.85 -7.29
C VAL A 151 8.81 -12.67 -8.36
N LEU A 152 7.50 -12.54 -8.51
CA LEU A 152 6.73 -13.24 -9.54
C LEU A 152 7.12 -12.79 -10.96
N LEU A 153 7.35 -11.50 -11.16
CA LEU A 153 7.86 -10.98 -12.44
C LEU A 153 9.26 -11.50 -12.77
N ALA A 154 10.14 -11.56 -11.77
CA ALA A 154 11.46 -12.16 -11.95
C ALA A 154 11.37 -13.63 -12.36
N GLU A 155 10.54 -14.41 -11.66
CA GLU A 155 10.33 -15.84 -11.94
C GLU A 155 9.85 -16.09 -13.37
N GLN A 156 8.90 -15.30 -13.87
CA GLN A 156 8.37 -15.41 -15.24
C GLN A 156 9.45 -15.20 -16.33
N ASN A 157 10.53 -14.52 -16.01
CA ASN A 157 11.62 -14.21 -16.96
C ASN A 157 12.85 -15.12 -16.79
N LEU A 158 12.82 -16.06 -15.85
CA LEU A 158 13.92 -17.00 -15.62
C LEU A 158 13.71 -18.29 -16.41
N LYS A 159 14.83 -18.91 -16.83
CA LYS A 159 14.83 -20.22 -17.50
C LYS A 159 14.85 -21.42 -16.51
N LYS A 160 15.01 -21.14 -15.23
CA LYS A 160 15.06 -22.16 -14.15
C LYS A 160 14.33 -21.65 -12.92
N PRO A 161 13.87 -22.55 -12.03
CA PRO A 161 13.19 -22.17 -10.81
C PRO A 161 14.04 -21.24 -9.92
N LEU A 162 13.36 -20.39 -9.17
CA LEU A 162 14.02 -19.50 -8.17
C LEU A 162 14.72 -20.33 -7.09
N SER A 163 14.20 -21.49 -6.71
CA SER A 163 14.82 -22.41 -5.73
C SER A 163 16.21 -22.93 -6.16
N GLU A 164 16.48 -22.97 -7.46
CA GLU A 164 17.76 -23.40 -8.04
C GLU A 164 18.67 -22.23 -8.43
N SER A 165 18.23 -21.02 -8.16
CA SER A 165 18.92 -19.79 -8.59
C SER A 165 19.80 -19.23 -7.48
N LYS A 166 20.92 -18.60 -7.85
CA LYS A 166 21.67 -17.71 -6.97
C LYS A 166 21.05 -16.32 -7.08
N ILE A 167 20.62 -15.75 -5.98
CA ILE A 167 19.85 -14.51 -5.94
C ILE A 167 20.63 -13.48 -5.14
N LEU A 168 20.81 -12.30 -5.72
CA LEU A 168 21.34 -11.13 -5.04
C LEU A 168 20.21 -10.10 -4.88
N ILE A 169 19.98 -9.66 -3.67
CA ILE A 169 19.08 -8.54 -3.34
C ILE A 169 19.97 -7.34 -2.96
N GLN A 170 19.91 -6.29 -3.76
CA GLN A 170 20.58 -5.02 -3.44
C GLN A 170 19.62 -4.10 -2.70
N GLY A 171 19.99 -3.73 -1.48
CA GLY A 171 19.15 -2.99 -0.52
C GLY A 171 18.46 -3.92 0.47
N ALA A 172 18.83 -3.81 1.75
CA ALA A 172 18.19 -4.54 2.86
C ALA A 172 17.14 -3.68 3.60
N GLY A 173 16.54 -2.72 2.93
CA GLY A 173 15.38 -1.98 3.42
C GLY A 173 14.10 -2.82 3.40
N ALA A 174 12.95 -2.22 3.72
CA ALA A 174 11.67 -2.92 3.86
C ALA A 174 11.34 -3.82 2.66
N ILE A 175 11.44 -3.31 1.44
CA ILE A 175 11.12 -4.10 0.22
C ILE A 175 12.14 -5.23 0.01
N GLY A 176 13.44 -4.97 0.19
CA GLY A 176 14.46 -6.02 0.04
C GLY A 176 14.27 -7.16 1.04
N LEU A 177 13.99 -6.84 2.30
CA LEU A 177 13.69 -7.84 3.34
C LEU A 177 12.42 -8.63 3.02
N LEU A 178 11.36 -7.99 2.55
CA LEU A 178 10.12 -8.65 2.14
C LEU A 178 10.34 -9.54 0.89
N CYS A 179 11.13 -9.10 -0.09
CA CYS A 179 11.54 -9.95 -1.21
C CYS A 179 12.28 -11.20 -0.72
N GLY A 180 13.22 -11.03 0.22
CA GLY A 180 13.94 -12.15 0.83
C GLY A 180 13.02 -13.14 1.53
N LEU A 181 12.01 -12.66 2.26
CA LEU A 181 10.98 -13.49 2.90
C LEU A 181 10.15 -14.25 1.87
N VAL A 182 9.66 -13.60 0.82
CA VAL A 182 8.90 -14.24 -0.27
C VAL A 182 9.73 -15.30 -0.97
N LEU A 183 10.98 -15.01 -1.31
CA LEU A 183 11.89 -15.96 -1.94
C LEU A 183 12.12 -17.19 -1.07
N ASN A 184 12.32 -16.98 0.23
CA ASN A 184 12.59 -18.10 1.16
C ASN A 184 11.33 -18.91 1.45
N LYS A 185 10.22 -18.27 1.79
CA LYS A 185 9.01 -18.94 2.29
C LYS A 185 8.11 -19.47 1.19
N GLU A 186 7.96 -18.71 0.09
CA GLU A 186 7.02 -19.06 -0.99
C GLU A 186 7.71 -19.75 -2.17
N LYS A 187 9.00 -19.48 -2.39
CA LYS A 187 9.76 -20.01 -3.51
C LYS A 187 10.82 -21.04 -3.12
N ASN A 188 10.95 -21.34 -1.82
CA ASN A 188 11.94 -22.27 -1.26
C ASN A 188 13.38 -21.96 -1.70
N SER A 189 13.68 -20.70 -1.93
CA SER A 189 15.02 -20.26 -2.31
C SER A 189 15.90 -20.16 -1.07
N THR A 190 17.04 -20.85 -1.08
CA THR A 190 18.00 -20.86 0.06
C THR A 190 19.31 -20.14 -0.26
N ASN A 191 19.60 -19.92 -1.53
CA ASN A 191 20.83 -19.27 -1.97
C ASN A 191 20.57 -17.78 -2.26
N ILE A 192 20.30 -17.03 -1.20
CA ILE A 192 19.98 -15.61 -1.23
C ILE A 192 21.09 -14.84 -0.53
N ILE A 193 21.66 -13.87 -1.20
CA ILE A 193 22.60 -12.90 -0.63
C ILE A 193 21.92 -11.54 -0.63
N MET A 194 22.00 -10.83 0.49
CA MET A 194 21.54 -9.45 0.63
C MET A 194 22.77 -8.54 0.80
N SER A 195 22.76 -7.41 0.12
CA SER A 195 23.79 -6.38 0.24
C SER A 195 23.14 -5.02 0.48
N ASP A 196 23.68 -4.30 1.45
CA ASP A 196 23.29 -2.91 1.74
C ASP A 196 24.56 -2.10 1.94
N PRO A 197 24.67 -0.86 1.39
CA PRO A 197 25.85 0.00 1.53
C PRO A 197 26.05 0.53 2.95
#